data_d0c5ce54d693bdf2c7bf8eb5ce6e1672
#
_entry.id   d0c5ce54d693bdf2c7bf8eb5ce6e1672
#
_cell.length_a   1.000
_cell.length_b   1.000
_cell.length_c   1.000
_cell.angle_alpha   90.00
_cell.angle_beta   90.00
_cell.angle_gamma   90.00
#
_symmetry.space_group_name_H-M   'P 1'
#
loop_
_entity.id
_entity.type
_entity.pdbx_description
1 polymer ?
#
loop_
_entity_poly.entity_id
_entity_poly.type
_entity_poly.pdbx_seq_one_letter_code
_entity_poly.pdbx_strand_id
1 'polypeptide(L)'
;MSSQTAQQLVLSDFAVDVRAGLTKPGQRELPSKYLYDEVGSELFEAICLLQEYGLTRADTRLLQRHANEIIARMPLPAHVAELGSGSGKKTRYLLEALACHRQTFYYPIEISPAALAACEKELGQLDCVSLVGYEKPYLEGLRAVAARREAQDHLCVLFLGSTIGNFDRPAADDFLRQVREVLEPGDSLLLGTDFEKDVNVQLLAYDDPVGVTAAFNLNLLARINRELGADFRLRDFRHLALWNSAERRIEMHLQSLRRQRVNIPGAALLVRMEEGETIWTESSHKYRPHEPVEMAARAGFRQIAQWVDEEWPFAQNLWIVE
;
A
#
# COMPACT_ATOMS: atom_id res chain seq x y z
N MET A 1 -13.73 -26.17 -46.02
CA MET A 1 -12.60 -26.03 -45.11
C MET A 1 -12.68 -24.64 -44.48
N SER A 2 -13.28 -24.54 -43.28
CA SER A 2 -13.39 -23.28 -42.54
C SER A 2 -12.09 -23.02 -41.79
N SER A 3 -11.36 -22.00 -42.18
CA SER A 3 -10.27 -21.46 -41.40
C SER A 3 -10.83 -20.74 -40.17
N GLN A 4 -10.86 -21.37 -39.03
CA GLN A 4 -11.05 -20.68 -37.75
C GLN A 4 -9.78 -19.86 -37.49
N THR A 5 -9.88 -18.57 -37.73
CA THR A 5 -8.87 -17.59 -37.29
C THR A 5 -8.85 -17.66 -35.76
N ALA A 6 -7.75 -18.14 -35.20
CA ALA A 6 -7.50 -18.09 -33.78
C ALA A 6 -7.50 -16.60 -33.37
N GLN A 7 -8.59 -16.14 -32.76
CA GLN A 7 -8.61 -14.83 -32.10
C GLN A 7 -7.55 -14.85 -31.02
N GLN A 8 -6.51 -14.04 -31.20
CA GLN A 8 -5.46 -13.85 -30.23
C GLN A 8 -6.11 -13.26 -28.97
N LEU A 9 -6.17 -14.04 -27.90
CA LEU A 9 -6.78 -13.62 -26.63
C LEU A 9 -5.93 -12.45 -26.08
N VAL A 10 -6.45 -11.25 -26.13
CA VAL A 10 -5.82 -10.10 -25.46
C VAL A 10 -6.11 -10.25 -23.96
N LEU A 11 -5.08 -10.61 -23.21
CA LEU A 11 -5.18 -10.75 -21.74
C LEU A 11 -5.23 -9.37 -21.10
N SER A 12 -6.03 -9.21 -20.03
CA SER A 12 -5.96 -8.03 -19.16
C SER A 12 -4.64 -8.02 -18.39
N ASP A 13 -4.20 -6.87 -17.91
CA ASP A 13 -3.00 -6.73 -17.07
C ASP A 13 -3.05 -7.68 -15.85
N PHE A 14 -4.24 -7.81 -15.24
CA PHE A 14 -4.45 -8.76 -14.15
C PHE A 14 -4.19 -10.21 -14.58
N ALA A 15 -4.69 -10.62 -15.73
CA ALA A 15 -4.46 -11.97 -16.26
C ALA A 15 -2.98 -12.21 -16.61
N VAL A 16 -2.28 -11.20 -17.13
CA VAL A 16 -0.84 -11.25 -17.42
C VAL A 16 -0.05 -11.43 -16.13
N ASP A 17 -0.32 -10.62 -15.11
CA ASP A 17 0.37 -10.70 -13.81
C ASP A 17 0.11 -12.03 -13.09
N VAL A 18 -1.15 -12.49 -13.08
CA VAL A 18 -1.54 -13.80 -12.51
C VAL A 18 -0.80 -14.94 -13.22
N ARG A 19 -0.76 -14.90 -14.57
CA ARG A 19 -0.04 -15.92 -15.34
C ARG A 19 1.47 -15.91 -15.02
N ALA A 20 2.09 -14.72 -15.04
CA ALA A 20 3.52 -14.58 -14.76
C ALA A 20 3.87 -15.07 -13.35
N GLY A 21 3.11 -14.64 -12.33
CA GLY A 21 3.37 -14.99 -10.94
C GLY A 21 3.14 -16.46 -10.62
N LEU A 22 2.06 -17.07 -11.14
CA LEU A 22 1.76 -18.49 -10.89
C LEU A 22 2.63 -19.47 -11.72
N THR A 23 3.30 -18.99 -12.76
CA THR A 23 4.27 -19.81 -13.55
C THR A 23 5.73 -19.51 -13.18
N LYS A 24 5.97 -18.59 -12.26
CA LYS A 24 7.33 -18.26 -11.80
C LYS A 24 8.04 -19.50 -11.26
N PRO A 25 9.26 -19.81 -11.72
CA PRO A 25 10.06 -20.91 -11.17
C PRO A 25 10.41 -20.67 -9.70
N GLY A 26 10.41 -21.71 -8.89
CA GLY A 26 10.66 -21.62 -7.46
C GLY A 26 9.45 -21.15 -6.69
N GLN A 27 9.51 -19.95 -6.11
CA GLN A 27 8.39 -19.38 -5.35
C GLN A 27 7.37 -18.70 -6.26
N ARG A 28 6.15 -19.25 -6.30
CA ARG A 28 5.01 -18.56 -6.93
C ARG A 28 4.62 -17.34 -6.14
N GLU A 29 4.18 -16.30 -6.83
CA GLU A 29 3.77 -15.05 -6.20
C GLU A 29 2.59 -14.40 -6.93
N LEU A 30 1.91 -13.51 -6.26
CA LEU A 30 0.89 -12.63 -6.84
C LEU A 30 1.12 -11.21 -6.31
N PRO A 31 1.03 -10.18 -7.17
CA PRO A 31 1.23 -8.80 -6.73
C PRO A 31 0.20 -8.36 -5.69
N SER A 32 0.66 -7.78 -4.58
CA SER A 32 -0.17 -7.35 -3.45
C SER A 32 -1.22 -6.29 -3.82
N LYS A 33 -1.00 -5.50 -4.89
CA LYS A 33 -2.00 -4.54 -5.39
C LYS A 33 -3.36 -5.17 -5.69
N TYR A 34 -3.40 -6.48 -5.97
CA TYR A 34 -4.65 -7.21 -6.26
C TYR A 34 -5.42 -7.68 -5.03
N LEU A 35 -4.87 -7.50 -3.84
CA LEU A 35 -5.59 -7.71 -2.58
C LEU A 35 -6.69 -6.66 -2.36
N TYR A 36 -6.56 -5.47 -2.95
CA TYR A 36 -7.38 -4.28 -2.69
C TYR A 36 -8.49 -4.07 -3.75
N ASP A 37 -9.28 -5.13 -4.05
CA ASP A 37 -10.57 -4.96 -4.70
C ASP A 37 -11.63 -4.43 -3.70
N GLU A 38 -12.88 -4.29 -4.10
CA GLU A 38 -13.94 -3.79 -3.21
C GLU A 38 -14.03 -4.59 -1.89
N VAL A 39 -14.07 -5.93 -1.98
CA VAL A 39 -14.14 -6.81 -0.81
C VAL A 39 -12.83 -6.75 0.01
N GLY A 40 -11.68 -6.75 -0.66
CA GLY A 40 -10.40 -6.66 0.00
C GLY A 40 -10.20 -5.33 0.73
N SER A 41 -10.66 -4.23 0.17
CA SER A 41 -10.61 -2.91 0.82
C SER A 41 -11.42 -2.88 2.11
N GLU A 42 -12.63 -3.45 2.13
CA GLU A 42 -13.46 -3.59 3.34
C GLU A 42 -12.82 -4.50 4.38
N LEU A 43 -12.22 -5.61 3.95
CA LEU A 43 -11.49 -6.50 4.86
C LEU A 43 -10.26 -5.81 5.45
N PHE A 44 -9.55 -4.99 4.67
CA PHE A 44 -8.42 -4.21 5.18
C PHE A 44 -8.86 -3.15 6.20
N GLU A 45 -9.98 -2.45 5.97
CA GLU A 45 -10.57 -1.56 6.98
C GLU A 45 -10.89 -2.34 8.29
N ALA A 46 -11.40 -3.57 8.19
CA ALA A 46 -11.62 -4.42 9.35
C ALA A 46 -10.31 -4.82 10.05
N ILE A 47 -9.23 -5.16 9.29
CA ILE A 47 -7.89 -5.42 9.85
C ILE A 47 -7.40 -4.19 10.64
N CYS A 48 -7.58 -2.98 10.13
CA CYS A 48 -7.18 -1.74 10.79
C CYS A 48 -7.83 -1.54 12.17
N LEU A 49 -8.96 -2.20 12.43
CA LEU A 49 -9.67 -2.15 13.73
C LEU A 49 -9.23 -3.24 14.71
N LEU A 50 -8.49 -4.27 14.26
CA LEU A 50 -8.05 -5.35 15.12
C LEU A 50 -7.06 -4.86 16.18
N GLN A 51 -7.17 -5.43 17.39
CA GLN A 51 -6.25 -5.10 18.49
C GLN A 51 -4.82 -5.51 18.15
N GLU A 52 -4.66 -6.59 17.43
CA GLU A 52 -3.38 -7.15 17.01
C GLU A 52 -2.66 -6.27 15.97
N TYR A 53 -3.41 -5.53 15.14
CA TYR A 53 -2.86 -4.65 14.10
C TYR A 53 -2.63 -3.24 14.62
N GLY A 54 -1.59 -3.06 15.44
CA GLY A 54 -1.27 -1.77 16.08
C GLY A 54 -0.77 -0.67 15.15
N LEU A 55 -0.35 -1.00 13.93
CA LEU A 55 0.25 -0.09 12.95
C LEU A 55 -0.66 1.12 12.64
N THR A 56 -1.92 0.89 12.30
CA THR A 56 -2.86 1.96 11.97
C THR A 56 -3.11 2.88 13.17
N ARG A 57 -3.21 2.32 14.38
CA ARG A 57 -3.39 3.13 15.59
C ARG A 57 -2.17 3.99 15.90
N ALA A 58 -0.95 3.45 15.73
CA ALA A 58 0.29 4.21 15.91
C ALA A 58 0.39 5.37 14.92
N ASP A 59 0.14 5.09 13.64
CA ASP A 59 0.12 6.09 12.58
C ASP A 59 -0.89 7.21 12.90
N THR A 60 -2.10 6.84 13.31
CA THR A 60 -3.15 7.80 13.70
C THR A 60 -2.74 8.64 14.91
N ARG A 61 -2.18 8.01 15.97
CA ARG A 61 -1.72 8.75 17.16
C ARG A 61 -0.64 9.77 16.83
N LEU A 62 0.31 9.41 15.96
CA LEU A 62 1.37 10.32 15.56
C LEU A 62 0.82 11.53 14.79
N LEU A 63 -0.06 11.30 13.82
CA LEU A 63 -0.68 12.39 13.06
C LEU A 63 -1.55 13.26 13.97
N GLN A 64 -2.38 12.67 14.85
CA GLN A 64 -3.20 13.40 15.79
C GLN A 64 -2.39 14.27 16.76
N ARG A 65 -1.27 13.72 17.26
CA ARG A 65 -0.42 14.42 18.25
C ARG A 65 0.47 15.49 17.63
N HIS A 66 1.00 15.23 16.41
CA HIS A 66 2.08 16.00 15.83
C HIS A 66 1.72 16.76 14.55
N ALA A 67 0.46 16.77 14.08
CA ALA A 67 0.06 17.44 12.84
C ALA A 67 0.57 18.89 12.76
N ASN A 68 0.34 19.70 13.79
CA ASN A 68 0.80 21.10 13.83
C ASN A 68 2.34 21.21 13.81
N GLU A 69 3.04 20.33 14.49
CA GLU A 69 4.52 20.31 14.49
C GLU A 69 5.07 19.89 13.12
N ILE A 70 4.45 18.91 12.47
CA ILE A 70 4.81 18.46 11.11
C ILE A 70 4.72 19.64 10.15
N ILE A 71 3.58 20.35 10.17
CA ILE A 71 3.34 21.50 9.30
C ILE A 71 4.34 22.64 9.58
N ALA A 72 4.62 22.93 10.85
CA ALA A 72 5.57 23.98 11.22
C ALA A 72 7.00 23.74 10.78
N ARG A 73 7.36 22.49 10.39
CA ARG A 73 8.72 22.12 9.98
C ARG A 73 8.95 22.09 8.47
N MET A 74 7.94 22.30 7.66
CA MET A 74 8.05 22.31 6.19
C MET A 74 7.53 23.65 5.63
N PRO A 75 7.94 24.05 4.40
CA PRO A 75 7.27 25.11 3.68
C PRO A 75 5.77 24.80 3.58
N LEU A 76 4.90 25.78 3.88
CA LEU A 76 3.48 25.56 3.93
C LEU A 76 2.94 25.14 2.55
N PRO A 77 2.48 23.88 2.36
CA PRO A 77 2.06 23.40 1.06
C PRO A 77 0.68 23.98 0.68
N ALA A 78 0.49 24.26 -0.61
CA ALA A 78 -0.80 24.50 -1.22
C ALA A 78 -1.47 23.20 -1.66
N HIS A 79 -0.64 22.21 -2.02
CA HIS A 79 -1.05 20.94 -2.59
C HIS A 79 -0.56 19.79 -1.69
N VAL A 80 -1.47 18.85 -1.40
CA VAL A 80 -1.18 17.63 -0.67
C VAL A 80 -1.60 16.44 -1.53
N ALA A 81 -0.67 15.58 -1.92
CA ALA A 81 -0.92 14.34 -2.65
C ALA A 81 -0.71 13.15 -1.72
N GLU A 82 -1.67 12.25 -1.60
CA GLU A 82 -1.52 11.04 -0.79
C GLU A 82 -1.49 9.80 -1.67
N LEU A 83 -0.41 9.03 -1.55
CA LEU A 83 -0.19 7.79 -2.28
C LEU A 83 -0.81 6.62 -1.49
N GLY A 84 -1.94 6.11 -1.95
CA GLY A 84 -2.71 5.09 -1.22
C GLY A 84 -3.47 5.69 -0.04
N SER A 85 -4.43 6.56 -0.34
CA SER A 85 -5.19 7.28 0.70
C SER A 85 -6.07 6.38 1.57
N GLY A 86 -6.47 5.20 1.05
CA GLY A 86 -7.48 4.40 1.70
C GLY A 86 -8.74 5.24 2.00
N SER A 87 -9.29 5.10 3.20
CA SER A 87 -10.46 5.88 3.64
C SER A 87 -10.16 7.34 4.07
N GLY A 88 -8.89 7.76 4.13
CA GLY A 88 -8.49 9.12 4.50
C GLY A 88 -8.65 9.50 5.98
N LYS A 89 -9.18 8.61 6.83
CA LYS A 89 -9.50 8.91 8.25
C LYS A 89 -8.35 9.51 9.04
N LYS A 90 -7.15 8.97 8.90
CA LYS A 90 -5.96 9.45 9.62
C LYS A 90 -5.41 10.75 9.04
N THR A 91 -5.54 10.96 7.74
CA THR A 91 -5.07 12.14 7.01
C THR A 91 -5.86 13.39 7.40
N ARG A 92 -7.10 13.22 7.89
CA ARG A 92 -7.94 14.30 8.40
C ARG A 92 -7.19 15.21 9.37
N TYR A 93 -6.42 14.66 10.32
CA TYR A 93 -5.70 15.46 11.33
C TYR A 93 -4.69 16.43 10.70
N LEU A 94 -3.99 15.99 9.65
CA LEU A 94 -3.04 16.84 8.95
C LEU A 94 -3.76 17.90 8.10
N LEU A 95 -4.85 17.54 7.43
CA LEU A 95 -5.63 18.46 6.59
C LEU A 95 -6.34 19.51 7.43
N GLU A 96 -6.90 19.16 8.58
CA GLU A 96 -7.50 20.10 9.53
C GLU A 96 -6.47 21.12 10.05
N ALA A 97 -5.26 20.65 10.36
CA ALA A 97 -4.19 21.53 10.79
C ALA A 97 -3.71 22.46 9.65
N LEU A 98 -3.62 21.99 8.41
CA LEU A 98 -3.28 22.82 7.23
C LEU A 98 -4.38 23.86 6.94
N ALA A 99 -5.64 23.46 7.03
CA ALA A 99 -6.80 24.31 6.76
C ALA A 99 -6.86 25.55 7.68
N CYS A 100 -6.27 25.47 8.89
CA CYS A 100 -6.12 26.63 9.78
C CYS A 100 -5.19 27.72 9.24
N HIS A 101 -4.34 27.41 8.26
CA HIS A 101 -3.32 28.32 7.74
C HIS A 101 -3.65 28.85 6.35
N ARG A 102 -4.25 28.02 5.48
CA ARG A 102 -4.59 28.38 4.10
C ARG A 102 -5.57 27.40 3.47
N GLN A 103 -6.18 27.82 2.35
CA GLN A 103 -6.86 26.89 1.44
C GLN A 103 -5.88 25.84 0.95
N THR A 104 -6.25 24.55 1.07
CA THR A 104 -5.43 23.41 0.71
C THR A 104 -6.11 22.58 -0.37
N PHE A 105 -5.39 22.19 -1.39
CA PHE A 105 -5.84 21.22 -2.38
C PHE A 105 -5.33 19.82 -1.98
N TYR A 106 -6.25 18.90 -1.78
CA TYR A 106 -5.94 17.52 -1.43
C TYR A 106 -6.26 16.56 -2.57
N TYR A 107 -5.29 15.72 -2.91
CA TYR A 107 -5.33 14.79 -4.02
C TYR A 107 -5.08 13.37 -3.54
N PRO A 108 -6.13 12.63 -3.11
CA PRO A 108 -6.02 11.21 -2.86
C PRO A 108 -5.76 10.46 -4.17
N ILE A 109 -4.68 9.66 -4.21
CA ILE A 109 -4.28 8.82 -5.33
C ILE A 109 -4.46 7.37 -4.88
N GLU A 110 -5.45 6.70 -5.45
CA GLU A 110 -5.88 5.37 -4.98
C GLU A 110 -6.33 4.53 -6.18
N ILE A 111 -5.98 3.24 -6.19
CA ILE A 111 -6.37 2.31 -7.26
C ILE A 111 -7.73 1.65 -7.00
N SER A 112 -8.21 1.69 -5.76
CA SER A 112 -9.51 1.15 -5.36
C SER A 112 -10.58 2.25 -5.46
N PRO A 113 -11.56 2.16 -6.41
CA PRO A 113 -12.64 3.13 -6.50
C PRO A 113 -13.46 3.22 -5.21
N ALA A 114 -13.66 2.08 -4.51
CA ALA A 114 -14.39 2.03 -3.25
C ALA A 114 -13.67 2.80 -2.13
N ALA A 115 -12.34 2.62 -2.01
CA ALA A 115 -11.53 3.35 -1.04
C ALA A 115 -11.49 4.85 -1.35
N LEU A 116 -11.38 5.22 -2.63
CA LEU A 116 -11.43 6.62 -3.06
C LEU A 116 -12.77 7.28 -2.72
N ALA A 117 -13.89 6.61 -2.98
CA ALA A 117 -15.22 7.09 -2.62
C ALA A 117 -15.40 7.24 -1.09
N ALA A 118 -14.83 6.31 -0.30
CA ALA A 118 -14.82 6.41 1.15
C ALA A 118 -14.00 7.62 1.63
N CYS A 119 -12.86 7.88 1.02
CA CYS A 119 -12.02 9.04 1.28
C CYS A 119 -12.74 10.37 0.95
N GLU A 120 -13.39 10.44 -0.20
CA GLU A 120 -14.20 11.61 -0.60
C GLU A 120 -15.34 11.87 0.37
N LYS A 121 -16.02 10.83 0.83
CA LYS A 121 -17.09 10.93 1.84
C LYS A 121 -16.56 11.40 3.20
N GLU A 122 -15.39 10.91 3.62
CA GLU A 122 -14.78 11.24 4.92
C GLU A 122 -14.23 12.66 4.96
N LEU A 123 -13.59 13.11 3.88
CA LEU A 123 -12.82 14.36 3.85
C LEU A 123 -13.47 15.47 3.03
N GLY A 124 -14.42 15.17 2.16
CA GLY A 124 -15.04 16.15 1.26
C GLY A 124 -15.89 17.22 1.96
N GLN A 125 -16.10 17.12 3.28
CA GLN A 125 -16.82 18.12 4.09
C GLN A 125 -15.89 19.02 4.92
N LEU A 126 -14.57 18.86 4.78
CA LEU A 126 -13.62 19.72 5.48
C LEU A 126 -13.61 21.11 4.87
N ASP A 127 -13.87 22.12 5.71
CA ASP A 127 -13.75 23.53 5.32
C ASP A 127 -12.30 23.84 4.89
N CYS A 128 -12.15 24.70 3.91
CA CYS A 128 -10.83 25.09 3.37
C CYS A 128 -10.00 23.95 2.76
N VAL A 129 -10.61 22.80 2.46
CA VAL A 129 -9.97 21.69 1.71
C VAL A 129 -10.73 21.44 0.42
N SER A 130 -10.05 21.57 -0.72
CA SER A 130 -10.58 21.19 -2.04
C SER A 130 -10.05 19.82 -2.42
N LEU A 131 -10.93 18.81 -2.46
CA LEU A 131 -10.56 17.42 -2.76
C LEU A 131 -10.76 17.09 -4.24
N VAL A 132 -9.76 16.48 -4.87
CA VAL A 132 -9.83 15.95 -6.24
C VAL A 132 -9.19 14.57 -6.27
N GLY A 133 -9.99 13.49 -6.34
CA GLY A 133 -9.53 12.12 -6.36
C GLY A 133 -8.90 11.70 -7.68
N TYR A 134 -7.87 10.85 -7.62
CA TYR A 134 -7.22 10.23 -8.77
C TYR A 134 -7.25 8.70 -8.64
N GLU A 135 -8.07 8.05 -9.46
CA GLU A 135 -8.06 6.60 -9.63
C GLU A 135 -6.89 6.20 -10.54
N LYS A 136 -5.68 6.14 -9.97
CA LYS A 136 -4.43 5.94 -10.72
C LYS A 136 -3.37 5.22 -9.89
N PRO A 137 -2.38 4.57 -10.55
CA PRO A 137 -1.14 4.16 -9.90
C PRO A 137 -0.41 5.35 -9.29
N TYR A 138 0.34 5.13 -8.21
CA TYR A 138 0.98 6.17 -7.40
C TYR A 138 1.74 7.22 -8.20
N LEU A 139 2.70 6.80 -9.03
CA LEU A 139 3.56 7.74 -9.77
C LEU A 139 2.83 8.45 -10.91
N GLU A 140 1.85 7.80 -11.52
CA GLU A 140 1.02 8.43 -12.56
C GLU A 140 0.14 9.52 -11.96
N GLY A 141 -0.52 9.20 -10.83
CA GLY A 141 -1.31 10.17 -10.09
C GLY A 141 -0.46 11.33 -9.58
N LEU A 142 0.71 11.04 -9.00
CA LEU A 142 1.61 12.08 -8.50
C LEU A 142 2.09 13.04 -9.61
N ARG A 143 2.46 12.52 -10.78
CA ARG A 143 2.82 13.37 -11.94
C ARG A 143 1.64 14.24 -12.38
N ALA A 144 0.43 13.69 -12.38
CA ALA A 144 -0.77 14.46 -12.73
C ALA A 144 -1.06 15.59 -11.73
N VAL A 145 -0.81 15.35 -10.42
CA VAL A 145 -0.93 16.38 -9.38
C VAL A 145 0.14 17.45 -9.54
N ALA A 146 1.40 17.04 -9.69
CA ALA A 146 2.52 17.97 -9.86
C ALA A 146 2.34 18.92 -11.05
N ALA A 147 1.72 18.45 -12.13
CA ALA A 147 1.41 19.27 -13.31
C ALA A 147 0.32 20.34 -13.06
N ARG A 148 -0.37 20.33 -11.92
CA ARG A 148 -1.41 21.31 -11.56
C ARG A 148 -0.90 22.47 -10.71
N ARG A 149 0.28 22.35 -10.13
CA ARG A 149 0.84 23.39 -9.25
C ARG A 149 1.25 24.61 -10.06
N GLU A 150 1.10 25.77 -9.44
CA GLU A 150 1.60 27.03 -9.97
C GLU A 150 3.06 27.27 -9.51
N ALA A 151 3.76 28.16 -10.18
CA ALA A 151 5.10 28.57 -9.77
C ALA A 151 5.05 29.11 -8.32
N GLN A 152 5.90 28.59 -7.42
CA GLN A 152 6.02 28.90 -5.99
C GLN A 152 5.05 28.11 -5.06
N ASP A 153 4.15 27.28 -5.57
CA ASP A 153 3.38 26.37 -4.72
C ASP A 153 4.23 25.19 -4.28
N HIS A 154 4.21 24.89 -2.98
CA HIS A 154 4.83 23.68 -2.45
C HIS A 154 3.85 22.52 -2.45
N LEU A 155 4.37 21.32 -2.75
CA LEU A 155 3.67 20.05 -2.72
C LEU A 155 4.16 19.21 -1.53
N CYS A 156 3.23 18.74 -0.71
CA CYS A 156 3.50 17.72 0.29
C CYS A 156 2.97 16.38 -0.20
N VAL A 157 3.85 15.39 -0.31
CA VAL A 157 3.45 14.02 -0.60
C VAL A 157 3.31 13.25 0.70
N LEU A 158 2.21 12.54 0.86
CA LEU A 158 1.96 11.63 1.99
C LEU A 158 2.09 10.20 1.48
N PHE A 159 2.91 9.39 2.15
CA PHE A 159 3.00 7.96 1.92
C PHE A 159 2.99 7.24 3.27
N LEU A 160 1.78 7.05 3.79
CA LEU A 160 1.48 6.67 5.15
C LEU A 160 1.32 5.15 5.30
N GLY A 161 1.06 4.67 6.54
CA GLY A 161 0.71 3.27 6.81
C GLY A 161 1.83 2.27 6.59
N SER A 162 3.08 2.71 6.45
CA SER A 162 4.22 1.84 6.08
C SER A 162 4.03 1.08 4.76
N THR A 163 3.24 1.62 3.83
CA THR A 163 3.00 1.04 2.50
C THR A 163 4.30 0.82 1.72
N ILE A 164 5.33 1.64 1.98
CA ILE A 164 6.68 1.43 1.45
C ILE A 164 7.27 0.05 1.81
N GLY A 165 6.82 -0.55 2.91
CA GLY A 165 7.23 -1.88 3.32
C GLY A 165 6.72 -3.02 2.43
N ASN A 166 5.76 -2.77 1.54
CA ASN A 166 5.25 -3.74 0.59
C ASN A 166 6.17 -3.92 -0.63
N PHE A 167 7.13 -3.00 -0.83
CA PHE A 167 8.17 -3.10 -1.84
C PHE A 167 9.37 -3.86 -1.30
N ASP A 168 10.08 -4.62 -2.15
CA ASP A 168 11.41 -5.07 -1.79
C ASP A 168 12.37 -3.86 -1.68
N ARG A 169 13.52 -4.04 -1.01
CA ARG A 169 14.43 -2.92 -0.70
C ARG A 169 14.91 -2.16 -1.94
N PRO A 170 15.35 -2.83 -3.03
CA PRO A 170 15.72 -2.12 -4.26
C PRO A 170 14.55 -1.39 -4.91
N ALA A 171 13.36 -2.01 -4.97
CA ALA A 171 12.17 -1.38 -5.55
C ALA A 171 11.68 -0.19 -4.71
N ALA A 172 11.81 -0.25 -3.37
CA ALA A 172 11.52 0.88 -2.49
C ALA A 172 12.45 2.07 -2.77
N ASP A 173 13.75 1.83 -2.90
CA ASP A 173 14.73 2.88 -3.23
C ASP A 173 14.46 3.47 -4.63
N ASP A 174 14.11 2.64 -5.62
CA ASP A 174 13.74 3.10 -6.96
C ASP A 174 12.46 3.93 -6.95
N PHE A 175 11.45 3.48 -6.23
CA PHE A 175 10.18 4.19 -6.09
C PHE A 175 10.38 5.57 -5.45
N LEU A 176 11.13 5.65 -4.36
CA LEU A 176 11.43 6.91 -3.68
C LEU A 176 12.23 7.88 -4.56
N ARG A 177 13.17 7.38 -5.38
CA ARG A 177 13.87 8.21 -6.37
C ARG A 177 12.91 8.75 -7.43
N GLN A 178 11.98 7.93 -7.94
CA GLN A 178 10.97 8.38 -8.90
C GLN A 178 9.99 9.40 -8.28
N VAL A 179 9.63 9.25 -7.00
CA VAL A 179 8.88 10.29 -6.27
C VAL A 179 9.69 11.58 -6.23
N ARG A 180 10.99 11.51 -5.88
CA ARG A 180 11.89 12.66 -5.80
C ARG A 180 12.02 13.39 -7.14
N GLU A 181 12.06 12.68 -8.26
CA GLU A 181 12.16 13.25 -9.62
C GLU A 181 10.93 14.12 -9.99
N VAL A 182 9.78 13.90 -9.36
CA VAL A 182 8.56 14.68 -9.59
C VAL A 182 8.54 15.96 -8.75
N LEU A 183 9.31 16.00 -7.66
CA LEU A 183 9.28 17.06 -6.66
C LEU A 183 10.35 18.12 -6.93
N GLU A 184 10.05 19.36 -6.52
CA GLU A 184 10.93 20.53 -6.65
C GLU A 184 11.51 20.95 -5.29
N PRO A 185 12.56 21.79 -5.26
CA PRO A 185 13.09 22.31 -4.01
C PRO A 185 12.01 22.97 -3.14
N GLY A 186 11.97 22.60 -1.86
CA GLY A 186 10.96 23.03 -0.92
C GLY A 186 9.76 22.08 -0.79
N ASP A 187 9.54 21.14 -1.74
CA ASP A 187 8.54 20.10 -1.58
C ASP A 187 8.93 19.10 -0.50
N SER A 188 7.95 18.42 0.06
CA SER A 188 8.15 17.50 1.17
C SER A 188 7.50 16.12 0.93
N LEU A 189 8.05 15.11 1.60
CA LEU A 189 7.49 13.78 1.70
C LEU A 189 7.34 13.41 3.18
N LEU A 190 6.12 13.07 3.60
CA LEU A 190 5.84 12.45 4.90
C LEU A 190 5.71 10.95 4.69
N LEU A 191 6.66 10.20 5.22
CA LEU A 191 6.78 8.75 5.04
C LEU A 191 6.52 8.01 6.34
N GLY A 192 5.50 7.15 6.36
CA GLY A 192 5.26 6.22 7.46
C GLY A 192 6.13 4.96 7.34
N THR A 193 6.78 4.55 8.44
CA THR A 193 7.59 3.33 8.50
C THR A 193 7.33 2.53 9.76
N ASP A 194 6.99 1.25 9.61
CA ASP A 194 6.80 0.32 10.72
C ASP A 194 8.16 -0.28 11.13
N PHE A 195 8.50 -0.17 12.42
CA PHE A 195 9.77 -0.63 12.94
C PHE A 195 9.73 -2.10 13.36
N GLU A 196 10.91 -2.72 13.34
CA GLU A 196 11.13 -4.06 13.88
C GLU A 196 10.75 -4.10 15.37
N LYS A 197 10.04 -5.14 15.77
CA LYS A 197 9.57 -5.39 17.13
C LYS A 197 9.56 -6.89 17.41
N ASP A 198 9.08 -7.32 18.57
CA ASP A 198 8.95 -8.75 18.89
C ASP A 198 8.27 -9.51 17.75
N VAL A 199 8.88 -10.64 17.34
CA VAL A 199 8.43 -11.42 16.18
C VAL A 199 7.01 -11.96 16.37
N ASN A 200 6.63 -12.34 17.60
CA ASN A 200 5.29 -12.87 17.86
C ASN A 200 4.23 -11.75 17.72
N VAL A 201 4.56 -10.53 18.17
CA VAL A 201 3.70 -9.36 17.99
C VAL A 201 3.53 -9.04 16.49
N GLN A 202 4.62 -9.11 15.73
CA GLN A 202 4.58 -8.88 14.29
C GLN A 202 3.77 -9.97 13.57
N LEU A 203 3.98 -11.25 13.90
CA LEU A 203 3.24 -12.35 13.29
C LEU A 203 1.74 -12.27 13.62
N LEU A 204 1.39 -11.96 14.86
CA LEU A 204 0.00 -11.85 15.30
C LEU A 204 -0.75 -10.73 14.56
N ALA A 205 -0.06 -9.65 14.18
CA ALA A 205 -0.64 -8.56 13.40
C ALA A 205 -1.02 -8.97 11.96
N TYR A 206 -0.40 -10.03 11.43
CA TYR A 206 -0.63 -10.53 10.07
C TYR A 206 -1.27 -11.93 10.04
N ASP A 207 -1.56 -12.51 11.20
CA ASP A 207 -2.29 -13.78 11.35
C ASP A 207 -3.13 -13.71 12.64
N ASP A 208 -4.14 -12.86 12.59
CA ASP A 208 -5.03 -12.59 13.72
C ASP A 208 -5.90 -13.81 14.07
N PRO A 209 -6.18 -14.05 15.36
CA PRO A 209 -6.94 -15.24 15.79
C PRO A 209 -8.42 -15.24 15.34
N VAL A 210 -8.96 -14.07 14.93
CA VAL A 210 -10.32 -13.97 14.40
C VAL A 210 -10.36 -14.39 12.93
N GLY A 211 -9.22 -14.33 12.22
CA GLY A 211 -9.08 -14.77 10.82
C GLY A 211 -9.47 -13.72 9.78
N VAL A 212 -9.50 -12.44 10.15
CA VAL A 212 -9.81 -11.35 9.19
C VAL A 212 -8.69 -11.22 8.16
N THR A 213 -7.42 -11.28 8.59
CA THR A 213 -6.26 -11.25 7.69
C THR A 213 -6.22 -12.48 6.78
N ALA A 214 -6.59 -13.64 7.30
CA ALA A 214 -6.73 -14.85 6.49
C ALA A 214 -7.82 -14.68 5.41
N ALA A 215 -8.97 -14.09 5.76
CA ALA A 215 -10.03 -13.80 4.80
C ALA A 215 -9.59 -12.80 3.73
N PHE A 216 -8.85 -11.73 4.12
CA PHE A 216 -8.26 -10.76 3.22
C PHE A 216 -7.31 -11.41 2.20
N ASN A 217 -6.42 -12.28 2.66
CA ASN A 217 -5.48 -12.97 1.79
C ASN A 217 -6.19 -13.96 0.85
N LEU A 218 -7.16 -14.75 1.36
CA LEU A 218 -7.95 -15.71 0.56
C LEU A 218 -8.83 -15.00 -0.48
N ASN A 219 -9.26 -13.76 -0.23
CA ASN A 219 -10.02 -12.98 -1.20
C ASN A 219 -9.29 -12.80 -2.53
N LEU A 220 -7.95 -12.82 -2.55
CA LEU A 220 -7.18 -12.76 -3.79
C LEU A 220 -7.53 -13.93 -4.73
N LEU A 221 -7.66 -15.16 -4.21
CA LEU A 221 -8.08 -16.32 -5.01
C LEU A 221 -9.56 -16.21 -5.41
N ALA A 222 -10.41 -15.67 -4.53
CA ALA A 222 -11.81 -15.40 -4.86
C ALA A 222 -11.93 -14.38 -6.00
N ARG A 223 -11.10 -13.35 -6.00
CA ARG A 223 -10.99 -12.36 -7.08
C ARG A 223 -10.57 -13.01 -8.40
N ILE A 224 -9.53 -13.85 -8.38
CA ILE A 224 -9.10 -14.58 -9.59
C ILE A 224 -10.24 -15.48 -10.11
N ASN A 225 -10.99 -16.15 -9.23
CA ASN A 225 -12.16 -16.93 -9.63
C ASN A 225 -13.21 -16.05 -10.32
N ARG A 226 -13.54 -14.92 -9.71
CA ARG A 226 -14.60 -14.01 -10.18
C ARG A 226 -14.23 -13.32 -11.49
N GLU A 227 -12.99 -12.79 -11.60
CA GLU A 227 -12.60 -11.95 -12.73
C GLU A 227 -11.97 -12.74 -13.89
N LEU A 228 -11.32 -13.87 -13.60
CA LEU A 228 -10.64 -14.70 -14.61
C LEU A 228 -11.29 -16.07 -14.82
N GLY A 229 -12.44 -16.33 -14.19
CA GLY A 229 -13.18 -17.56 -14.32
C GLY A 229 -12.45 -18.79 -13.78
N ALA A 230 -11.57 -18.62 -12.78
CA ALA A 230 -10.82 -19.71 -12.21
C ALA A 230 -11.66 -20.62 -11.30
N ASP A 231 -11.11 -21.78 -10.96
CA ASP A 231 -11.77 -22.79 -10.12
C ASP A 231 -11.03 -23.07 -8.81
N PHE A 232 -10.33 -22.08 -8.25
CA PHE A 232 -9.73 -22.18 -6.91
C PHE A 232 -10.81 -22.55 -5.87
N ARG A 233 -10.57 -23.63 -5.13
CA ARG A 233 -11.40 -23.98 -3.98
C ARG A 233 -10.78 -23.38 -2.73
N LEU A 234 -11.31 -22.28 -2.22
CA LEU A 234 -10.70 -21.50 -1.11
C LEU A 234 -10.45 -22.35 0.14
N ARG A 235 -11.33 -23.32 0.44
CA ARG A 235 -11.17 -24.25 1.58
C ARG A 235 -9.97 -25.20 1.46
N ASP A 236 -9.38 -25.31 0.27
CA ASP A 236 -8.20 -26.14 0.00
C ASP A 236 -6.91 -25.31 0.15
N PHE A 237 -7.01 -24.06 0.63
CA PHE A 237 -5.91 -23.17 0.93
C PHE A 237 -6.01 -22.68 2.36
N ARG A 238 -4.87 -22.39 2.97
CA ARG A 238 -4.77 -21.67 4.24
C ARG A 238 -3.84 -20.47 4.12
N HIS A 239 -4.14 -19.46 4.88
CA HIS A 239 -3.27 -18.32 5.09
C HIS A 239 -2.09 -18.72 5.99
N LEU A 240 -0.90 -18.14 5.72
CA LEU A 240 0.29 -18.22 6.57
C LEU A 240 0.93 -16.84 6.61
N ALA A 241 1.29 -16.36 7.80
CA ALA A 241 2.21 -15.26 7.99
C ALA A 241 3.57 -15.82 8.46
N LEU A 242 4.65 -15.42 7.79
CA LEU A 242 6.01 -15.89 8.07
C LEU A 242 6.92 -14.71 8.33
N TRP A 243 7.83 -14.83 9.31
CA TRP A 243 8.89 -13.87 9.53
C TRP A 243 10.16 -14.29 8.76
N ASN A 244 10.55 -13.48 7.79
CA ASN A 244 11.83 -13.62 7.11
C ASN A 244 12.87 -12.74 7.81
N SER A 245 13.70 -13.34 8.66
CA SER A 245 14.69 -12.62 9.46
C SER A 245 15.84 -12.05 8.64
N ALA A 246 16.19 -12.65 7.50
CA ALA A 246 17.24 -12.15 6.61
C ALA A 246 16.83 -10.84 5.94
N GLU A 247 15.59 -10.77 5.48
CA GLU A 247 15.01 -9.60 4.82
C GLU A 247 14.29 -8.65 5.78
N ARG A 248 14.10 -9.08 7.04
CA ARG A 248 13.36 -8.33 8.08
C ARG A 248 11.97 -7.91 7.60
N ARG A 249 11.19 -8.90 7.18
CA ARG A 249 9.82 -8.67 6.69
C ARG A 249 8.87 -9.78 7.13
N ILE A 250 7.62 -9.43 7.27
CA ILE A 250 6.53 -10.41 7.26
C ILE A 250 6.22 -10.75 5.81
N GLU A 251 6.00 -12.02 5.54
CA GLU A 251 5.51 -12.52 4.25
C GLU A 251 4.16 -13.18 4.45
N MET A 252 3.16 -12.81 3.66
CA MET A 252 1.89 -13.51 3.61
C MET A 252 1.87 -14.49 2.46
N HIS A 253 1.43 -15.71 2.75
CA HIS A 253 1.33 -16.79 1.80
C HIS A 253 -0.03 -17.45 1.83
N LEU A 254 -0.43 -18.04 0.70
CA LEU A 254 -1.55 -18.96 0.58
C LEU A 254 -0.99 -20.37 0.32
N GLN A 255 -1.10 -21.26 1.30
CA GLN A 255 -0.59 -22.62 1.20
C GLN A 255 -1.67 -23.58 0.71
N SER A 256 -1.33 -24.40 -0.30
CA SER A 256 -2.18 -25.49 -0.77
C SER A 256 -2.22 -26.63 0.27
N LEU A 257 -3.42 -27.02 0.69
CA LEU A 257 -3.63 -28.08 1.69
C LEU A 257 -3.62 -29.49 1.08
N ARG A 258 -3.53 -29.59 -0.24
CA ARG A 258 -3.50 -30.87 -0.96
C ARG A 258 -2.97 -30.69 -2.37
N ARG A 259 -2.57 -31.77 -3.00
CA ARG A 259 -2.32 -31.78 -4.45
C ARG A 259 -3.58 -31.43 -5.22
N GLN A 260 -3.51 -30.45 -6.12
CA GLN A 260 -4.64 -29.97 -6.90
C GLN A 260 -4.23 -29.39 -8.26
N ARG A 261 -5.24 -29.21 -9.10
CA ARG A 261 -5.09 -28.55 -10.41
C ARG A 261 -6.13 -27.44 -10.44
N VAL A 262 -5.69 -26.26 -10.84
CA VAL A 262 -6.55 -25.08 -10.96
C VAL A 262 -6.52 -24.59 -12.38
N ASN A 263 -7.69 -24.48 -12.99
CA ASN A 263 -7.85 -23.92 -14.33
C ASN A 263 -8.19 -22.44 -14.20
N ILE A 264 -7.52 -21.58 -14.96
CA ILE A 264 -7.70 -20.11 -14.97
C ILE A 264 -7.92 -19.70 -16.44
N PRO A 265 -9.13 -19.87 -16.99
CA PRO A 265 -9.40 -19.61 -18.41
C PRO A 265 -9.02 -18.19 -18.83
N GLY A 266 -9.35 -17.17 -18.03
CA GLY A 266 -9.05 -15.77 -18.32
C GLY A 266 -7.56 -15.45 -18.42
N ALA A 267 -6.68 -16.30 -17.86
CA ALA A 267 -5.23 -16.20 -18.01
C ALA A 267 -4.66 -17.25 -18.97
N ALA A 268 -5.50 -18.05 -19.65
CA ALA A 268 -5.12 -19.20 -20.48
C ALA A 268 -4.11 -20.12 -19.75
N LEU A 269 -4.37 -20.46 -18.48
CA LEU A 269 -3.41 -21.11 -17.58
C LEU A 269 -4.04 -22.29 -16.84
N LEU A 270 -3.30 -23.39 -16.75
CA LEU A 270 -3.58 -24.53 -15.88
C LEU A 270 -2.41 -24.66 -14.89
N VAL A 271 -2.68 -24.38 -13.62
CA VAL A 271 -1.70 -24.50 -12.52
C VAL A 271 -1.83 -25.86 -11.87
N ARG A 272 -0.71 -26.49 -11.56
CA ARG A 272 -0.63 -27.66 -10.68
C ARG A 272 0.07 -27.25 -9.40
N MET A 273 -0.52 -27.60 -8.28
CA MET A 273 0.05 -27.34 -6.95
C MET A 273 0.14 -28.65 -6.19
N GLU A 274 1.28 -28.89 -5.57
CA GLU A 274 1.44 -29.99 -4.61
C GLU A 274 0.96 -29.54 -3.22
N GLU A 275 0.72 -30.49 -2.33
CA GLU A 275 0.42 -30.20 -0.93
C GLU A 275 1.63 -29.50 -0.29
N GLY A 276 1.37 -28.42 0.46
CA GLY A 276 2.39 -27.62 1.11
C GLY A 276 2.99 -26.51 0.25
N GLU A 277 2.80 -26.53 -1.09
CA GLU A 277 3.25 -25.41 -1.94
C GLU A 277 2.53 -24.11 -1.58
N THR A 278 3.23 -22.99 -1.71
CA THR A 278 2.71 -21.67 -1.36
C THR A 278 2.68 -20.72 -2.55
N ILE A 279 1.74 -19.78 -2.50
CA ILE A 279 1.72 -18.57 -3.32
C ILE A 279 2.02 -17.39 -2.38
N TRP A 280 3.10 -16.68 -2.64
CA TRP A 280 3.45 -15.47 -1.90
C TRP A 280 2.59 -14.29 -2.38
N THR A 281 1.93 -13.59 -1.46
CA THR A 281 0.90 -12.60 -1.79
C THR A 281 1.25 -11.20 -1.33
N GLU A 282 2.01 -11.04 -0.25
CA GLU A 282 2.41 -9.73 0.26
C GLU A 282 3.70 -9.82 1.08
N SER A 283 4.46 -8.74 1.03
CA SER A 283 5.56 -8.43 1.95
C SER A 283 5.21 -7.27 2.85
N SER A 284 5.75 -7.24 4.06
CA SER A 284 5.76 -6.05 4.90
C SER A 284 7.11 -5.93 5.59
N HIS A 285 8.01 -5.16 4.99
CA HIS A 285 9.34 -4.90 5.52
C HIS A 285 9.25 -4.06 6.79
N LYS A 286 10.09 -4.41 7.76
CA LYS A 286 10.26 -3.67 9.01
C LYS A 286 11.59 -2.94 9.00
N TYR A 287 11.57 -1.74 9.54
CA TYR A 287 12.71 -0.83 9.49
C TYR A 287 13.35 -0.70 10.88
N ARG A 288 14.61 -0.30 10.90
CA ARG A 288 15.28 0.18 12.12
C ARG A 288 15.17 1.69 12.19
N PRO A 289 15.24 2.30 13.39
CA PRO A 289 15.03 3.74 13.55
C PRO A 289 15.94 4.64 12.71
N HIS A 290 17.15 4.18 12.36
CA HIS A 290 18.11 4.93 11.53
C HIS A 290 17.92 4.73 10.01
N GLU A 291 17.23 3.68 9.57
CA GLU A 291 17.11 3.37 8.14
C GLU A 291 16.35 4.45 7.34
N PRO A 292 15.28 5.09 7.86
CA PRO A 292 14.59 6.12 7.09
C PRO A 292 15.49 7.30 6.68
N VAL A 293 16.45 7.71 7.52
CA VAL A 293 17.38 8.80 7.16
C VAL A 293 18.35 8.37 6.05
N GLU A 294 18.78 7.11 6.07
CA GLU A 294 19.62 6.55 5.00
C GLU A 294 18.84 6.40 3.68
N MET A 295 17.56 5.98 3.74
CA MET A 295 16.67 5.91 2.59
C MET A 295 16.44 7.29 1.99
N ALA A 296 16.20 8.32 2.82
CA ALA A 296 16.07 9.70 2.38
C ALA A 296 17.31 10.14 1.58
N ALA A 297 18.51 9.94 2.14
CA ALA A 297 19.77 10.32 1.48
C ALA A 297 19.96 9.59 0.14
N ARG A 298 19.68 8.27 0.07
CA ARG A 298 19.78 7.51 -1.19
C ARG A 298 18.78 7.96 -2.26
N ALA A 299 17.63 8.44 -1.84
CA ALA A 299 16.58 8.93 -2.74
C ALA A 299 16.73 10.42 -3.12
N GLY A 300 17.69 11.15 -2.54
CA GLY A 300 17.92 12.58 -2.81
C GLY A 300 17.02 13.50 -2.00
N PHE A 301 16.58 13.06 -0.82
CA PHE A 301 15.91 13.88 0.19
C PHE A 301 16.81 14.13 1.39
N ARG A 302 16.47 15.15 2.19
CA ARG A 302 17.00 15.33 3.53
C ARG A 302 15.91 15.08 4.58
N GLN A 303 16.13 14.17 5.51
CA GLN A 303 15.24 14.01 6.65
C GLN A 303 15.42 15.18 7.62
N ILE A 304 14.33 15.85 7.96
CA ILE A 304 14.33 17.01 8.86
C ILE A 304 13.70 16.73 10.21
N ALA A 305 12.84 15.70 10.29
CA ALA A 305 12.24 15.27 11.56
C ALA A 305 11.80 13.80 11.48
N GLN A 306 11.68 13.20 12.67
CA GLN A 306 11.10 11.88 12.87
C GLN A 306 10.31 11.88 14.17
N TRP A 307 9.08 11.37 14.15
CA TRP A 307 8.25 11.14 15.32
C TRP A 307 7.98 9.65 15.45
N VAL A 308 8.22 9.09 16.61
CA VAL A 308 8.10 7.66 16.89
C VAL A 308 6.99 7.42 17.91
N ASP A 309 6.12 6.45 17.63
CA ASP A 309 5.11 6.01 18.58
C ASP A 309 5.72 5.03 19.58
N GLU A 310 5.44 5.26 20.88
CA GLU A 310 6.04 4.49 21.97
C GLU A 310 5.33 3.15 22.22
N GLU A 311 4.02 3.08 21.90
CA GLU A 311 3.23 1.87 22.16
C GLU A 311 3.41 0.81 21.07
N TRP A 312 3.53 1.27 19.82
CA TRP A 312 3.80 0.45 18.66
C TRP A 312 4.94 1.09 17.86
N PRO A 313 6.16 0.54 17.92
CA PRO A 313 7.31 1.13 17.23
C PRO A 313 7.01 1.37 15.75
N PHE A 314 6.61 2.59 15.45
CA PHE A 314 6.25 3.11 14.12
C PHE A 314 6.70 4.56 14.05
N ALA A 315 7.13 5.04 12.90
CA ALA A 315 7.56 6.41 12.74
C ALA A 315 6.88 7.13 11.57
N GLN A 316 6.60 8.42 11.78
CA GLN A 316 6.43 9.40 10.71
C GLN A 316 7.76 10.11 10.48
N ASN A 317 8.22 10.12 9.23
CA ASN A 317 9.49 10.70 8.82
C ASN A 317 9.22 11.83 7.84
N LEU A 318 9.61 13.05 8.20
CA LEU A 318 9.45 14.22 7.33
C LEU A 318 10.75 14.44 6.56
N TRP A 319 10.67 14.37 5.25
CA TRP A 319 11.75 14.59 4.30
C TRP A 319 11.47 15.82 3.46
N ILE A 320 12.50 16.52 3.06
CA ILE A 320 12.42 17.72 2.22
C ILE A 320 13.35 17.60 1.02
N VAL A 321 12.94 18.18 -0.08
CA VAL A 321 13.76 18.40 -1.28
C VAL A 321 14.56 19.67 -1.11
N GLU A 322 15.89 19.57 -1.19
CA GLU A 322 16.82 20.72 -1.20
C GLU A 322 17.10 21.26 -2.59
#